data_aa05c430e3b1aea5622ea2d51b02c83b
#
_entry.id   aa05c430e3b1aea5622ea2d51b02c83b
#
_cell.length_a   1.000
_cell.length_b   1.000
_cell.length_c   1.000
_cell.angle_alpha   90.00
_cell.angle_beta   90.00
_cell.angle_gamma   90.00
#
_symmetry.space_group_name_H-M   'P 1'
#
loop_
_entity.id
_entity.type
_entity.pdbx_description
1 polymer ?
#
loop_
_entity_poly.entity_id
_entity_poly.type
_entity_poly.pdbx_seq_one_letter_code
_entity_poly.pdbx_strand_id
1 'polypeptide(L)'
;QQFYPKLSGTWTISEESFWGIDQINSLRIRTAWGAAGRQPGTFSRTPQYTTATGPGGSAPAIRLASPGNVNVGPETSQEWEGGFDIAFLNDRVFGEFTYFQQWVFDAIVRTDLAPSEGFTGGIEANMGSMENKGWEASIDWTVIDSDALGLNIRVSGDHTANQITYLDPLADTDVNFKEGYFFPNVVFTITDSAKFTDPHPDSIYVSGLTTYCDFGDPLSPEGLARGGPSVPCSVTNTADQELMAAAAYPAYTWSIAPTLRLLQNQLEIYALAEGSYGRWLANIDADARGTSSLSNYVTGSNSRQSSIFTDGNWYGSRQQRDERYTGRYSADFWKLREVGARYQIPQSALASLGIDRASVSASMTNVWTIWRKQWRDRGNVRIPDVETVAAYSNEPNFTYGGEFPGIAAFNMNVRVSF
;
A
#
# COMPACT_ATOMS: atom_id res chain seq x y z
N GLN A 1 4.82 -33.52 -10.73
CA GLN A 1 5.82 -32.63 -11.31
C GLN A 1 5.09 -31.54 -12.08
N GLN A 2 5.30 -30.27 -11.73
CA GLN A 2 4.69 -29.14 -12.43
C GLN A 2 5.69 -28.49 -13.37
N PHE A 3 5.21 -28.02 -14.51
CA PHE A 3 6.01 -27.38 -15.53
C PHE A 3 5.65 -25.90 -15.62
N TYR A 4 6.66 -25.03 -15.52
CA TYR A 4 6.51 -23.57 -15.55
C TYR A 4 7.31 -23.01 -16.74
N PRO A 5 6.70 -22.89 -17.91
CA PRO A 5 7.38 -22.38 -19.11
C PRO A 5 7.62 -20.88 -19.02
N LYS A 6 8.69 -20.44 -19.69
CA LYS A 6 9.04 -19.02 -19.85
C LYS A 6 9.52 -18.78 -21.27
N LEU A 7 9.11 -17.66 -21.86
CA LEU A 7 9.49 -17.21 -23.20
C LEU A 7 9.74 -15.70 -23.15
N SER A 8 10.81 -15.23 -23.80
CA SER A 8 11.07 -13.81 -23.96
C SER A 8 11.69 -13.51 -25.32
N GLY A 9 11.48 -12.30 -25.80
CA GLY A 9 12.03 -11.81 -27.04
C GLY A 9 12.35 -10.33 -26.96
N THR A 10 13.40 -9.93 -27.65
CA THR A 10 13.84 -8.52 -27.77
C THR A 10 14.21 -8.24 -29.20
N TRP A 11 13.79 -7.09 -29.72
CA TRP A 11 14.11 -6.64 -31.05
C TRP A 11 14.54 -5.19 -31.07
N THR A 12 15.76 -4.93 -31.49
CA THR A 12 16.29 -3.56 -31.65
C THR A 12 15.95 -3.08 -33.05
N ILE A 13 14.79 -2.45 -33.20
CA ILE A 13 14.25 -2.00 -34.49
C ILE A 13 15.17 -0.94 -35.13
N SER A 14 15.79 -0.11 -34.33
CA SER A 14 16.69 0.95 -34.83
C SER A 14 17.97 0.45 -35.50
N GLU A 15 18.31 -0.84 -35.34
CA GLU A 15 19.47 -1.45 -36.03
C GLU A 15 19.10 -2.05 -37.37
N GLU A 16 17.82 -2.06 -37.74
CA GLU A 16 17.34 -2.64 -38.98
C GLU A 16 17.58 -1.71 -40.18
N SER A 17 17.84 -2.30 -41.35
CA SER A 17 18.16 -1.57 -42.59
C SER A 17 17.05 -0.66 -43.10
N PHE A 18 15.81 -0.88 -42.70
CA PHE A 18 14.66 -0.04 -43.04
C PHE A 18 14.49 1.18 -42.09
N TRP A 19 15.25 1.24 -41.00
CA TRP A 19 15.16 2.33 -40.06
C TRP A 19 15.73 3.62 -40.68
N GLY A 20 14.92 4.65 -40.72
CA GLY A 20 15.29 5.94 -41.34
C GLY A 20 14.89 7.16 -40.49
N ILE A 21 14.77 6.99 -39.15
CA ILE A 21 14.37 8.07 -38.24
C ILE A 21 15.60 8.53 -37.47
N ASP A 22 16.29 9.55 -38.03
CA ASP A 22 17.56 10.08 -37.47
C ASP A 22 17.41 10.65 -36.06
N GLN A 23 16.20 11.11 -35.66
CA GLN A 23 15.95 11.70 -34.35
C GLN A 23 15.89 10.66 -33.22
N ILE A 24 15.66 9.40 -33.55
CA ILE A 24 15.62 8.28 -32.62
C ILE A 24 16.90 7.46 -32.77
N ASN A 25 17.80 7.60 -31.81
CA ASN A 25 19.09 6.95 -31.79
C ASN A 25 18.99 5.45 -31.54
N SER A 26 18.05 5.03 -30.69
CA SER A 26 17.79 3.64 -30.37
C SER A 26 16.31 3.43 -30.05
N LEU A 27 15.74 2.34 -30.61
CA LEU A 27 14.44 1.85 -30.24
C LEU A 27 14.51 0.31 -30.15
N ARG A 28 14.24 -0.18 -28.94
CA ARG A 28 14.20 -1.61 -28.64
C ARG A 28 12.84 -1.98 -28.07
N ILE A 29 12.20 -2.97 -28.67
CA ILE A 29 10.97 -3.57 -28.15
C ILE A 29 11.32 -4.85 -27.42
N ARG A 30 10.66 -5.12 -26.31
CA ARG A 30 10.83 -6.31 -25.50
C ARG A 30 9.48 -6.88 -25.09
N THR A 31 9.41 -8.20 -25.01
CA THR A 31 8.25 -8.90 -24.47
C THR A 31 8.70 -10.17 -23.76
N ALA A 32 7.98 -10.51 -22.70
CA ALA A 32 8.19 -11.74 -21.97
C ALA A 32 6.84 -12.32 -21.52
N TRP A 33 6.78 -13.63 -21.44
CA TRP A 33 5.70 -14.37 -20.82
C TRP A 33 6.28 -15.50 -20.00
N GLY A 34 5.71 -15.73 -18.82
CA GLY A 34 6.17 -16.78 -17.94
C GLY A 34 5.09 -17.31 -17.02
N ALA A 35 5.27 -18.55 -16.59
CA ALA A 35 4.47 -19.14 -15.52
C ALA A 35 5.35 -19.43 -14.31
N ALA A 36 4.77 -19.33 -13.12
CA ALA A 36 5.38 -19.68 -11.86
C ALA A 36 4.34 -20.33 -10.95
N GLY A 37 4.77 -21.00 -9.88
CA GLY A 37 3.87 -21.59 -8.91
C GLY A 37 4.38 -21.44 -7.49
N ARG A 38 3.47 -21.31 -6.56
CA ARG A 38 3.74 -21.26 -5.14
C ARG A 38 3.09 -22.46 -4.46
N GLN A 39 3.88 -23.19 -3.68
CA GLN A 39 3.37 -24.36 -2.96
C GLN A 39 2.62 -23.93 -1.70
N PRO A 40 1.59 -24.70 -1.28
CA PRO A 40 0.95 -24.53 0.02
C PRO A 40 1.96 -24.71 1.15
N GLY A 41 1.60 -24.26 2.34
CA GLY A 41 2.41 -24.41 3.53
C GLY A 41 2.76 -25.88 3.81
N THR A 42 3.92 -26.14 4.40
CA THR A 42 4.47 -27.51 4.59
C THR A 42 3.48 -28.46 5.29
N PHE A 43 2.65 -27.95 6.18
CA PHE A 43 1.72 -28.75 6.95
C PHE A 43 0.24 -28.53 6.58
N SER A 44 -0.04 -27.76 5.53
CA SER A 44 -1.40 -27.40 5.12
C SER A 44 -2.26 -28.61 4.76
N ARG A 45 -1.63 -29.71 4.34
CA ARG A 45 -2.30 -30.96 3.93
C ARG A 45 -2.49 -31.96 5.05
N THR A 46 -1.88 -31.75 6.21
CA THR A 46 -1.84 -32.76 7.27
C THR A 46 -2.52 -32.27 8.54
N PRO A 47 -3.24 -33.15 9.27
CA PRO A 47 -3.77 -32.82 10.57
C PRO A 47 -2.67 -32.39 11.54
N GLN A 48 -2.89 -31.29 12.25
CA GLN A 48 -1.99 -30.78 13.27
C GLN A 48 -2.67 -30.80 14.62
N TYR A 49 -1.92 -31.13 15.65
CA TYR A 49 -2.41 -31.23 17.02
C TYR A 49 -1.65 -30.23 17.92
N THR A 50 -2.33 -29.74 18.91
CA THR A 50 -1.74 -28.86 19.93
C THR A 50 -2.16 -29.30 21.32
N THR A 51 -1.38 -28.93 22.32
CA THR A 51 -1.71 -29.16 23.71
C THR A 51 -2.88 -28.26 24.14
N ALA A 52 -3.74 -28.79 24.97
CA ALA A 52 -4.87 -28.08 25.54
C ALA A 52 -5.03 -28.48 27.03
N THR A 53 -5.84 -27.73 27.74
CA THR A 53 -6.24 -28.09 29.10
C THR A 53 -7.55 -28.91 28.98
N GLY A 54 -7.54 -30.07 29.57
CA GLY A 54 -8.71 -30.98 29.59
C GLY A 54 -9.85 -30.48 30.47
N PRO A 55 -10.97 -31.19 30.45
CA PRO A 55 -12.12 -30.86 31.28
C PRO A 55 -11.73 -30.75 32.76
N GLY A 56 -12.22 -29.72 33.43
CA GLY A 56 -11.91 -29.47 34.85
C GLY A 56 -10.61 -28.70 35.10
N GLY A 57 -9.86 -28.26 34.06
CA GLY A 57 -8.76 -27.30 34.20
C GLY A 57 -7.46 -27.86 34.73
N SER A 58 -7.31 -29.18 34.93
CA SER A 58 -6.13 -29.73 35.63
C SER A 58 -5.37 -30.79 34.84
N ALA A 59 -5.92 -31.39 33.83
CA ALA A 59 -5.26 -32.46 33.07
C ALA A 59 -4.76 -31.95 31.71
N PRO A 60 -3.54 -32.32 31.30
CA PRO A 60 -3.09 -32.04 29.93
C PRO A 60 -3.92 -32.86 28.94
N ALA A 61 -4.33 -32.20 27.86
CA ALA A 61 -5.07 -32.81 26.77
C ALA A 61 -4.43 -32.43 25.42
N ILE A 62 -4.80 -33.15 24.39
CA ILE A 62 -4.44 -32.86 23.00
C ILE A 62 -5.71 -32.50 22.24
N ARG A 63 -5.70 -31.44 21.51
CA ARG A 63 -6.79 -31.06 20.59
C ARG A 63 -6.28 -30.93 19.16
N LEU A 64 -7.18 -31.13 18.21
CA LEU A 64 -6.92 -30.84 16.83
C LEU A 64 -6.72 -29.32 16.66
N ALA A 65 -5.59 -28.93 16.12
CA ALA A 65 -5.25 -27.52 15.81
C ALA A 65 -5.65 -27.16 14.38
N SER A 66 -5.51 -28.10 13.44
CA SER A 66 -5.98 -27.99 12.08
C SER A 66 -6.22 -29.39 11.52
N PRO A 67 -7.33 -29.64 10.83
CA PRO A 67 -7.55 -30.94 10.16
C PRO A 67 -6.64 -31.10 8.92
N GLY A 68 -6.07 -30.01 8.41
CA GLY A 68 -5.39 -29.98 7.12
C GLY A 68 -6.36 -30.13 5.95
N ASN A 69 -5.89 -29.89 4.74
CA ASN A 69 -6.63 -30.08 3.51
C ASN A 69 -5.81 -30.92 2.53
N VAL A 70 -6.15 -32.18 2.40
CA VAL A 70 -5.42 -33.12 1.51
C VAL A 70 -5.49 -32.71 0.04
N ASN A 71 -6.49 -31.91 -0.34
CA ASN A 71 -6.75 -31.47 -1.71
C ASN A 71 -6.04 -30.15 -2.06
N VAL A 72 -5.47 -29.42 -1.08
CA VAL A 72 -4.78 -28.19 -1.39
C VAL A 72 -3.60 -28.44 -2.31
N GLY A 73 -3.58 -27.74 -3.43
CA GLY A 73 -2.53 -27.77 -4.44
C GLY A 73 -1.73 -26.47 -4.50
N PRO A 74 -0.71 -26.40 -5.36
CA PRO A 74 0.00 -25.15 -5.61
C PRO A 74 -0.90 -24.14 -6.32
N GLU A 75 -0.77 -22.88 -5.96
CA GLU A 75 -1.28 -21.78 -6.79
C GLU A 75 -0.36 -21.58 -8.01
N THR A 76 -0.91 -21.08 -9.10
CA THR A 76 -0.18 -20.81 -10.33
C THR A 76 -0.34 -19.35 -10.72
N SER A 77 0.75 -18.69 -11.05
CA SER A 77 0.74 -17.36 -11.65
C SER A 77 1.24 -17.41 -13.09
N GLN A 78 0.64 -16.62 -13.94
CA GLN A 78 1.09 -16.37 -15.31
C GLN A 78 1.24 -14.86 -15.46
N GLU A 79 2.31 -14.43 -16.12
CA GLU A 79 2.58 -13.02 -16.32
C GLU A 79 3.02 -12.78 -17.76
N TRP A 80 2.49 -11.73 -18.35
CA TRP A 80 2.93 -11.18 -19.61
C TRP A 80 3.41 -9.75 -19.41
N GLU A 81 4.56 -9.46 -20.01
CA GLU A 81 5.15 -8.13 -20.05
C GLU A 81 5.42 -7.72 -21.49
N GLY A 82 5.20 -6.46 -21.79
CA GLY A 82 5.56 -5.85 -23.06
C GLY A 82 6.01 -4.41 -22.86
N GLY A 83 7.08 -4.02 -23.54
CA GLY A 83 7.61 -2.69 -23.34
C GLY A 83 8.59 -2.27 -24.43
N PHE A 84 9.09 -1.06 -24.29
CA PHE A 84 10.12 -0.52 -25.18
C PHE A 84 11.09 0.36 -24.41
N ASP A 85 12.29 0.44 -24.95
CA ASP A 85 13.34 1.37 -24.54
C ASP A 85 13.66 2.28 -25.74
N ILE A 86 13.74 3.57 -25.50
CA ILE A 86 13.97 4.57 -26.53
C ILE A 86 15.04 5.56 -26.11
N ALA A 87 15.96 5.85 -27.04
CA ALA A 87 16.91 6.95 -26.90
C ALA A 87 16.74 7.91 -28.07
N PHE A 88 16.70 9.22 -27.79
CA PHE A 88 16.52 10.24 -28.80
C PHE A 88 17.24 11.57 -28.44
N LEU A 89 17.28 12.52 -29.38
CA LEU A 89 17.98 13.76 -29.25
C LEU A 89 19.50 13.60 -29.00
N ASN A 90 20.16 12.73 -29.79
CA ASN A 90 21.57 12.35 -29.61
C ASN A 90 21.85 11.82 -28.19
N ASP A 91 21.03 10.86 -27.76
CA ASP A 91 21.11 10.18 -26.47
C ASP A 91 20.92 11.10 -25.24
N ARG A 92 20.38 12.30 -25.45
CA ARG A 92 20.08 13.21 -24.35
C ARG A 92 18.84 12.84 -23.59
N VAL A 93 17.94 12.08 -24.19
CA VAL A 93 16.74 11.59 -23.54
C VAL A 93 16.68 10.08 -23.73
N PHE A 94 16.62 9.37 -22.63
CA PHE A 94 16.41 7.95 -22.58
C PHE A 94 15.09 7.68 -21.87
N GLY A 95 14.24 6.84 -22.46
CA GLY A 95 12.94 6.48 -21.92
C GLY A 95 12.76 4.98 -21.90
N GLU A 96 12.11 4.49 -20.84
CA GLU A 96 11.67 3.10 -20.71
C GLU A 96 10.18 3.07 -20.39
N PHE A 97 9.48 2.13 -20.98
CA PHE A 97 8.08 1.85 -20.68
C PHE A 97 7.85 0.35 -20.68
N THR A 98 7.14 -0.14 -19.69
CA THR A 98 6.69 -1.53 -19.58
C THR A 98 5.23 -1.55 -19.17
N TYR A 99 4.43 -2.36 -19.84
CA TYR A 99 3.12 -2.77 -19.39
C TYR A 99 3.20 -4.23 -18.97
N PHE A 100 2.54 -4.58 -17.87
CA PHE A 100 2.47 -5.95 -17.36
C PHE A 100 1.05 -6.35 -17.01
N GLN A 101 0.78 -7.64 -17.14
CA GLN A 101 -0.46 -8.24 -16.67
C GLN A 101 -0.18 -9.64 -16.13
N GLN A 102 -0.57 -9.85 -14.88
CA GLN A 102 -0.38 -11.10 -14.16
C GLN A 102 -1.74 -11.66 -13.73
N TRP A 103 -1.91 -12.94 -13.94
CA TRP A 103 -3.06 -13.70 -13.46
C TRP A 103 -2.60 -14.73 -12.43
N VAL A 104 -3.28 -14.80 -11.32
CA VAL A 104 -3.09 -15.80 -10.29
C VAL A 104 -4.31 -16.70 -10.29
N PHE A 105 -4.08 -18.00 -10.41
CA PHE A 105 -5.10 -19.03 -10.42
C PHE A 105 -4.91 -19.94 -9.22
N ASP A 106 -6.01 -20.50 -8.71
CA ASP A 106 -5.99 -21.41 -7.59
C ASP A 106 -5.32 -20.81 -6.35
N ALA A 107 -5.53 -19.50 -6.14
CA ALA A 107 -4.97 -18.79 -5.00
C ALA A 107 -5.35 -19.48 -3.70
N ILE A 108 -4.35 -19.66 -2.84
CA ILE A 108 -4.53 -20.33 -1.56
C ILE A 108 -5.11 -19.34 -0.57
N VAL A 109 -6.35 -19.55 -0.21
CA VAL A 109 -7.10 -18.74 0.74
C VAL A 109 -7.40 -19.56 1.98
N ARG A 110 -7.42 -18.94 3.15
CA ARG A 110 -7.90 -19.55 4.38
C ARG A 110 -9.41 -19.48 4.41
N THR A 111 -10.05 -20.62 4.63
CA THR A 111 -11.51 -20.73 4.81
C THR A 111 -11.82 -21.40 6.13
N ASP A 112 -12.84 -20.92 6.83
CA ASP A 112 -13.29 -21.54 8.07
C ASP A 112 -14.23 -22.72 7.77
N LEU A 113 -14.08 -23.77 8.56
CA LEU A 113 -14.95 -24.94 8.46
C LEU A 113 -16.21 -24.74 9.28
N ALA A 114 -17.30 -25.33 8.82
CA ALA A 114 -18.54 -25.32 9.58
C ALA A 114 -18.32 -25.96 10.96
N PRO A 115 -18.80 -25.38 12.06
CA PRO A 115 -18.64 -25.96 13.41
C PRO A 115 -19.21 -27.39 13.56
N SER A 116 -20.15 -27.76 12.70
CA SER A 116 -20.70 -29.13 12.63
C SER A 116 -19.68 -30.18 12.22
N GLU A 117 -18.55 -29.79 11.64
CA GLU A 117 -17.44 -30.69 11.29
C GLU A 117 -16.49 -30.95 12.48
N GLY A 118 -16.82 -30.40 13.64
CA GLY A 118 -16.07 -30.63 14.89
C GLY A 118 -14.81 -29.80 15.03
N PHE A 119 -14.61 -28.82 14.17
CA PHE A 119 -13.48 -27.91 14.18
C PHE A 119 -13.95 -26.49 13.90
N THR A 120 -13.40 -25.51 14.62
CA THR A 120 -13.77 -24.07 14.50
C THR A 120 -12.64 -23.20 13.93
N GLY A 121 -11.63 -23.81 13.34
CA GLY A 121 -10.51 -23.11 12.74
C GLY A 121 -10.54 -23.20 11.22
N GLY A 122 -9.72 -22.38 10.57
CA GLY A 122 -9.63 -22.36 9.12
C GLY A 122 -8.62 -23.37 8.58
N ILE A 123 -8.85 -23.78 7.35
CA ILE A 123 -7.94 -24.56 6.51
C ILE A 123 -7.52 -23.74 5.29
N GLU A 124 -6.38 -24.09 4.70
CA GLU A 124 -5.98 -23.54 3.40
C GLU A 124 -6.65 -24.32 2.27
N ALA A 125 -7.21 -23.62 1.29
CA ALA A 125 -7.84 -24.20 0.10
C ALA A 125 -7.57 -23.32 -1.13
N ASN A 126 -7.57 -23.94 -2.32
CA ASN A 126 -7.44 -23.23 -3.60
C ASN A 126 -8.82 -22.71 -4.01
N MET A 127 -9.13 -21.48 -3.68
CA MET A 127 -10.49 -20.95 -3.77
C MET A 127 -10.59 -19.59 -4.47
N GLY A 128 -9.51 -19.07 -5.02
CA GLY A 128 -9.53 -17.73 -5.59
C GLY A 128 -8.73 -17.58 -6.88
N SER A 129 -9.01 -16.49 -7.59
CA SER A 129 -8.19 -15.99 -8.68
C SER A 129 -8.06 -14.49 -8.58
N MET A 130 -6.93 -13.96 -9.02
CA MET A 130 -6.61 -12.54 -8.97
C MET A 130 -5.96 -12.09 -10.28
N GLU A 131 -6.17 -10.83 -10.63
CA GLU A 131 -5.48 -10.15 -11.70
C GLU A 131 -4.71 -8.96 -11.14
N ASN A 132 -3.45 -8.83 -11.55
CA ASN A 132 -2.63 -7.65 -11.34
C ASN A 132 -2.24 -7.11 -12.72
N LYS A 133 -2.39 -5.81 -12.94
CA LYS A 133 -1.98 -5.16 -14.17
C LYS A 133 -1.50 -3.74 -13.91
N GLY A 134 -0.61 -3.29 -14.76
CA GLY A 134 -0.08 -1.96 -14.60
C GLY A 134 0.94 -1.60 -15.65
N TRP A 135 1.57 -0.46 -15.42
CA TRP A 135 2.67 0.02 -16.23
C TRP A 135 3.75 0.66 -15.36
N GLU A 136 4.96 0.62 -15.87
CA GLU A 136 6.14 1.30 -15.33
C GLU A 136 6.74 2.16 -16.43
N ALA A 137 7.15 3.38 -16.08
CA ALA A 137 7.78 4.29 -17.02
C ALA A 137 8.91 5.06 -16.34
N SER A 138 10.00 5.30 -17.08
CA SER A 138 11.05 6.19 -16.64
C SER A 138 11.58 7.02 -17.81
N ILE A 139 12.01 8.25 -17.50
CA ILE A 139 12.66 9.15 -18.43
C ILE A 139 13.89 9.74 -17.74
N ASP A 140 15.05 9.55 -18.35
CA ASP A 140 16.29 10.22 -18.01
C ASP A 140 16.57 11.30 -19.05
N TRP A 141 16.61 12.56 -18.63
CA TRP A 141 16.82 13.71 -19.52
C TRP A 141 18.04 14.51 -19.13
N THR A 142 19.04 14.53 -20.02
CA THR A 142 20.17 15.45 -19.95
C THR A 142 19.76 16.78 -20.53
N VAL A 143 19.25 17.68 -19.69
CA VAL A 143 18.70 18.98 -20.08
C VAL A 143 19.82 19.91 -20.53
N ILE A 144 20.92 19.97 -19.75
CA ILE A 144 22.09 20.78 -20.00
C ILE A 144 23.32 19.89 -19.88
N ASP A 145 24.17 19.94 -20.86
CA ASP A 145 25.45 19.22 -20.89
C ASP A 145 26.55 20.16 -21.42
N SER A 146 27.24 20.78 -20.48
CA SER A 146 28.41 21.60 -20.77
C SER A 146 29.45 21.44 -19.66
N ASP A 147 30.70 21.81 -19.92
CA ASP A 147 31.78 21.72 -18.94
C ASP A 147 31.51 22.55 -17.68
N ALA A 148 30.83 23.66 -17.80
CA ALA A 148 30.57 24.56 -16.68
C ALA A 148 29.34 24.19 -15.88
N LEU A 149 28.32 23.61 -16.56
CA LEU A 149 27.00 23.35 -16.01
C LEU A 149 26.41 22.09 -16.65
N GLY A 150 26.04 21.13 -15.86
CA GLY A 150 25.25 19.97 -16.27
C GLY A 150 23.96 19.88 -15.46
N LEU A 151 22.86 19.56 -16.13
CA LEU A 151 21.58 19.28 -15.48
C LEU A 151 20.99 18.02 -16.07
N ASN A 152 20.82 17.01 -15.23
CA ASN A 152 20.09 15.80 -15.53
C ASN A 152 18.84 15.73 -14.67
N ILE A 153 17.72 15.25 -15.22
CA ILE A 153 16.47 15.05 -14.50
C ILE A 153 15.98 13.65 -14.83
N ARG A 154 15.86 12.81 -13.81
CA ARG A 154 15.16 11.54 -13.92
C ARG A 154 13.75 11.68 -13.37
N VAL A 155 12.78 11.21 -14.13
CA VAL A 155 11.37 11.08 -13.70
C VAL A 155 10.99 9.62 -13.88
N SER A 156 10.42 9.00 -12.86
CA SER A 156 9.81 7.68 -12.99
C SER A 156 8.45 7.64 -12.36
N GLY A 157 7.63 6.71 -12.84
CA GLY A 157 6.30 6.46 -12.29
C GLY A 157 5.81 5.08 -12.64
N ASP A 158 4.95 4.56 -11.78
CA ASP A 158 4.28 3.30 -11.99
C ASP A 158 2.80 3.41 -11.63
N HIS A 159 2.05 2.49 -12.18
CA HIS A 159 0.66 2.24 -11.85
C HIS A 159 0.45 0.75 -11.69
N THR A 160 -0.21 0.36 -10.61
CA THR A 160 -0.61 -1.01 -10.37
C THR A 160 -2.07 -1.05 -9.94
N ALA A 161 -2.86 -1.87 -10.62
CA ALA A 161 -4.21 -2.23 -10.23
C ALA A 161 -4.29 -3.73 -10.01
N ASN A 162 -4.88 -4.14 -8.90
CA ASN A 162 -5.16 -5.55 -8.65
C ASN A 162 -6.64 -5.74 -8.34
N GLN A 163 -7.14 -6.94 -8.59
CA GLN A 163 -8.53 -7.27 -8.34
C GLN A 163 -8.67 -8.78 -8.10
N ILE A 164 -9.53 -9.14 -7.15
CA ILE A 164 -10.01 -10.52 -7.00
C ILE A 164 -11.01 -10.75 -8.15
N THR A 165 -10.67 -11.65 -9.08
CA THR A 165 -11.49 -11.91 -10.28
C THR A 165 -12.46 -13.07 -10.07
N TYR A 166 -12.15 -13.95 -9.14
CA TYR A 166 -13.00 -15.07 -8.75
C TYR A 166 -12.75 -15.44 -7.30
N LEU A 167 -13.80 -15.76 -6.59
CA LEU A 167 -13.74 -16.32 -5.25
C LEU A 167 -14.80 -17.43 -5.14
N ASP A 168 -14.39 -18.61 -4.68
CA ASP A 168 -15.31 -19.74 -4.48
C ASP A 168 -16.37 -19.32 -3.42
N PRO A 169 -17.67 -19.57 -3.67
CA PRO A 169 -18.72 -19.26 -2.71
C PRO A 169 -18.60 -19.95 -1.35
N LEU A 170 -17.79 -21.01 -1.27
CA LEU A 170 -17.46 -21.69 -0.01
C LEU A 170 -16.25 -21.07 0.71
N ALA A 171 -15.52 -20.16 0.06
CA ALA A 171 -14.54 -19.37 0.75
C ALA A 171 -15.26 -18.58 1.82
N ASP A 172 -14.88 -18.78 3.09
CA ASP A 172 -15.43 -17.95 4.15
C ASP A 172 -14.98 -16.52 3.92
N THR A 173 -15.94 -15.74 3.52
CA THR A 173 -15.70 -14.38 3.13
C THR A 173 -15.64 -13.52 4.37
N ASP A 174 -14.46 -13.40 4.96
CA ASP A 174 -14.17 -12.15 5.67
C ASP A 174 -14.57 -10.99 4.75
N VAL A 175 -15.22 -9.99 5.32
CA VAL A 175 -15.65 -8.77 4.61
C VAL A 175 -14.57 -8.12 3.72
N ASN A 176 -13.32 -8.50 3.92
CA ASN A 176 -12.17 -8.03 3.17
C ASN A 176 -11.91 -8.81 1.86
N PHE A 177 -12.56 -9.95 1.67
CA PHE A 177 -12.37 -10.80 0.49
C PHE A 177 -13.69 -10.92 -0.27
N LYS A 178 -13.83 -10.15 -1.32
CA LYS A 178 -14.96 -10.26 -2.25
C LYS A 178 -14.47 -10.17 -3.68
N GLU A 179 -15.14 -10.87 -4.57
CA GLU A 179 -14.95 -10.72 -6.00
C GLU A 179 -15.17 -9.26 -6.41
N GLY A 180 -14.26 -8.72 -7.21
CA GLY A 180 -14.25 -7.32 -7.59
C GLY A 180 -13.45 -6.40 -6.67
N TYR A 181 -13.08 -6.83 -5.46
CA TYR A 181 -12.31 -6.01 -4.54
C TYR A 181 -10.80 -6.05 -4.83
N PHE A 182 -10.14 -4.96 -4.46
CA PHE A 182 -8.68 -4.91 -4.36
C PHE A 182 -8.19 -5.83 -3.24
N PHE A 183 -6.98 -6.35 -3.38
CA PHE A 183 -6.34 -7.11 -2.31
C PHE A 183 -4.85 -6.74 -2.18
N PRO A 184 -4.37 -6.40 -0.97
CA PRO A 184 -5.15 -6.13 0.24
C PRO A 184 -5.93 -4.81 0.15
N ASN A 185 -6.99 -4.73 0.91
CA ASN A 185 -7.86 -3.55 0.94
C ASN A 185 -8.09 -3.05 2.37
N VAL A 186 -8.64 -1.84 2.46
CA VAL A 186 -9.19 -1.26 3.68
C VAL A 186 -10.68 -1.13 3.48
N VAL A 187 -11.44 -1.89 4.25
CA VAL A 187 -12.90 -1.89 4.17
C VAL A 187 -13.49 -0.96 5.23
N PHE A 188 -14.50 -0.20 4.89
CA PHE A 188 -15.16 0.71 5.81
C PHE A 188 -16.54 1.15 5.30
N THR A 189 -17.34 1.63 6.25
CA THR A 189 -18.61 2.30 5.97
C THR A 189 -18.49 3.79 6.26
N ILE A 190 -19.30 4.61 5.61
CA ILE A 190 -19.39 6.04 5.88
C ILE A 190 -20.74 6.33 6.53
N THR A 191 -20.73 6.92 7.71
CA THR A 191 -21.95 7.42 8.29
C THR A 191 -22.46 8.63 7.52
N ASP A 192 -23.63 8.50 6.94
CA ASP A 192 -24.29 9.52 6.15
C ASP A 192 -25.16 10.44 6.99
N SER A 193 -25.95 9.85 7.88
CA SER A 193 -26.88 10.61 8.73
C SER A 193 -27.17 9.90 10.05
N ALA A 194 -27.73 10.64 10.98
CA ALA A 194 -28.19 10.12 12.26
C ALA A 194 -29.61 10.65 12.55
N LYS A 195 -30.47 9.78 13.03
CA LYS A 195 -31.86 10.13 13.41
C LYS A 195 -32.07 9.78 14.88
N PHE A 196 -32.64 10.72 15.61
CA PHE A 196 -33.06 10.51 16.98
C PHE A 196 -34.50 10.04 17.02
N THR A 197 -34.79 9.00 17.78
CA THR A 197 -36.16 8.58 18.04
C THR A 197 -36.81 9.34 19.20
N ASP A 198 -35.98 9.91 20.08
CA ASP A 198 -36.47 10.78 21.15
C ASP A 198 -35.80 12.17 21.03
N PRO A 199 -36.55 13.17 20.59
CA PRO A 199 -36.03 14.51 20.31
C PRO A 199 -35.86 15.39 21.54
N HIS A 200 -35.78 14.86 22.74
CA HIS A 200 -35.68 15.70 23.96
C HIS A 200 -34.34 16.48 23.99
N PRO A 201 -34.36 17.77 23.66
CA PRO A 201 -33.14 18.58 23.58
C PRO A 201 -32.45 18.80 24.93
N ASP A 202 -33.12 18.45 26.01
CA ASP A 202 -32.62 18.64 27.36
C ASP A 202 -32.05 17.36 27.99
N SER A 203 -32.09 16.24 27.31
CA SER A 203 -31.53 15.00 27.81
C SER A 203 -30.02 14.97 27.65
N ILE A 204 -29.32 14.66 28.74
CA ILE A 204 -27.86 14.41 28.74
C ILE A 204 -27.55 13.06 28.03
N TYR A 205 -28.54 12.24 27.90
CA TYR A 205 -28.43 10.93 27.29
C TYR A 205 -29.25 10.89 26.00
N VAL A 206 -28.58 10.55 24.92
CA VAL A 206 -29.25 10.33 23.65
C VAL A 206 -29.73 8.90 23.64
N SER A 207 -31.02 8.67 23.86
CA SER A 207 -31.63 7.37 23.68
C SER A 207 -32.30 7.30 22.32
N GLY A 208 -32.16 6.14 21.67
CA GLY A 208 -32.82 5.89 20.40
C GLY A 208 -32.19 6.57 19.19
N LEU A 209 -30.89 6.78 19.20
CA LEU A 209 -30.12 7.20 18.02
C LEU A 209 -30.01 6.06 17.03
N THR A 210 -30.46 6.27 15.82
CA THR A 210 -30.18 5.39 14.68
C THR A 210 -29.25 6.13 13.72
N THR A 211 -28.08 5.54 13.49
CA THR A 211 -27.13 6.01 12.48
C THR A 211 -27.38 5.31 11.16
N TYR A 212 -27.20 6.02 10.08
CA TYR A 212 -27.33 5.50 8.72
C TYR A 212 -25.97 5.60 8.03
N CYS A 213 -25.58 4.51 7.41
CA CYS A 213 -24.35 4.40 6.65
C CYS A 213 -24.60 4.44 5.15
N ASP A 214 -23.70 5.10 4.44
CA ASP A 214 -23.62 5.06 2.99
C ASP A 214 -22.66 3.93 2.60
N PHE A 215 -23.14 2.98 1.82
CA PHE A 215 -22.36 1.86 1.34
C PHE A 215 -21.52 2.18 0.10
N GLY A 216 -21.77 3.32 -0.56
CA GLY A 216 -21.02 3.72 -1.73
C GLY A 216 -21.07 2.70 -2.87
N ASP A 217 -20.15 2.85 -3.81
CA ASP A 217 -19.89 1.87 -4.86
C ASP A 217 -18.54 1.19 -4.58
N PRO A 218 -18.52 -0.04 -4.08
CA PRO A 218 -17.28 -0.75 -3.76
C PRO A 218 -16.42 -1.06 -4.98
N LEU A 219 -17.01 -1.09 -6.17
CA LEU A 219 -16.34 -1.37 -7.43
C LEU A 219 -15.78 -0.10 -8.10
N SER A 220 -16.01 1.06 -7.53
CA SER A 220 -15.38 2.29 -8.00
C SER A 220 -13.86 2.16 -7.98
N PRO A 221 -13.15 2.54 -9.06
CA PRO A 221 -11.69 2.50 -9.11
C PRO A 221 -11.01 3.29 -7.98
N GLU A 222 -11.71 4.27 -7.43
CA GLU A 222 -11.23 5.07 -6.30
C GLU A 222 -11.66 4.49 -4.95
N GLY A 223 -12.43 3.42 -4.93
CA GLY A 223 -12.89 2.73 -3.73
C GLY A 223 -13.74 3.57 -2.77
N LEU A 224 -14.24 4.72 -3.23
CA LEU A 224 -14.81 5.74 -2.36
C LEU A 224 -15.99 6.49 -2.95
N ALA A 225 -16.62 5.98 -3.98
CA ALA A 225 -17.81 6.62 -4.53
C ALA A 225 -18.88 6.68 -3.44
N ARG A 226 -19.22 7.89 -3.03
CA ARG A 226 -20.36 8.16 -2.19
C ARG A 226 -21.64 8.08 -3.02
N GLY A 227 -22.77 7.86 -2.36
CA GLY A 227 -24.07 7.89 -3.01
C GLY A 227 -24.71 6.53 -3.18
N GLY A 228 -24.21 5.53 -2.48
CA GLY A 228 -24.88 4.26 -2.31
C GLY A 228 -26.15 4.37 -1.44
N PRO A 229 -26.86 3.28 -1.24
CA PRO A 229 -28.04 3.27 -0.39
C PRO A 229 -27.69 3.63 1.05
N SER A 230 -28.45 4.54 1.65
CA SER A 230 -28.34 4.88 3.06
C SER A 230 -29.20 3.91 3.88
N VAL A 231 -28.54 3.07 4.66
CA VAL A 231 -29.19 2.03 5.50
C VAL A 231 -28.74 2.16 6.95
N PRO A 232 -29.54 1.65 7.94
CA PRO A 232 -29.09 1.67 9.31
C PRO A 232 -27.74 0.98 9.48
N CYS A 233 -26.78 1.66 10.10
CA CYS A 233 -25.43 1.11 10.31
C CYS A 233 -25.42 -0.19 11.13
N SER A 234 -26.43 -0.43 11.96
CA SER A 234 -26.58 -1.68 12.73
C SER A 234 -26.81 -2.91 11.85
N VAL A 235 -27.14 -2.72 10.59
CA VAL A 235 -27.37 -3.80 9.62
C VAL A 235 -26.07 -4.14 8.89
N THR A 236 -25.00 -3.39 9.10
CA THR A 236 -23.75 -3.45 8.32
C THR A 236 -22.81 -4.61 8.65
N ASN A 237 -23.15 -5.49 9.54
CA ASN A 237 -22.28 -6.59 9.98
C ASN A 237 -22.65 -7.96 9.41
N THR A 238 -23.44 -8.00 8.37
CA THR A 238 -23.76 -9.25 7.70
C THR A 238 -22.85 -9.47 6.50
N ALA A 239 -22.43 -10.71 6.27
CA ALA A 239 -21.55 -11.10 5.16
C ALA A 239 -22.08 -10.70 3.77
N ASP A 240 -23.36 -10.36 3.69
CA ASP A 240 -24.01 -9.98 2.43
C ASP A 240 -23.98 -8.48 2.11
N GLN A 241 -23.30 -7.68 2.95
CA GLN A 241 -23.30 -6.22 2.74
C GLN A 241 -22.07 -5.77 1.98
N GLU A 242 -22.33 -4.98 0.98
CA GLU A 242 -21.26 -4.31 0.23
C GLU A 242 -20.70 -3.16 1.04
N LEU A 243 -19.48 -3.32 1.51
CA LEU A 243 -18.74 -2.29 2.21
C LEU A 243 -17.88 -1.52 1.20
N MET A 244 -17.64 -0.26 1.45
CA MET A 244 -16.63 0.46 0.68
C MET A 244 -15.26 -0.14 0.91
N ALA A 245 -14.58 -0.48 -0.17
CA ALA A 245 -13.22 -1.00 -0.14
C ALA A 245 -12.28 0.00 -0.84
N ALA A 246 -11.14 0.22 -0.26
CA ALA A 246 -10.09 1.05 -0.83
C ALA A 246 -8.77 0.27 -0.85
N ALA A 247 -7.93 0.53 -1.84
CA ALA A 247 -6.64 -0.14 -1.96
C ALA A 247 -5.74 0.20 -0.76
N ALA A 248 -5.11 -0.81 -0.18
CA ALA A 248 -4.12 -0.65 0.88
C ALA A 248 -2.72 -0.37 0.32
N TYR A 249 -2.49 -0.61 -0.96
CA TYR A 249 -1.28 -0.23 -1.68
C TYR A 249 -1.54 0.98 -2.59
N PRO A 250 -0.49 1.78 -2.86
CA PRO A 250 -0.61 2.88 -3.82
C PRO A 250 -1.00 2.37 -5.20
N ALA A 251 -1.97 3.03 -5.82
CA ALA A 251 -2.28 2.77 -7.23
C ALA A 251 -1.27 3.43 -8.17
N TYR A 252 -0.66 4.54 -7.74
CA TYR A 252 0.37 5.26 -8.50
C TYR A 252 1.51 5.64 -7.58
N THR A 253 2.75 5.46 -8.05
CA THR A 253 3.93 6.08 -7.44
C THR A 253 4.69 6.91 -8.49
N TRP A 254 5.36 7.96 -8.03
CA TRP A 254 6.13 8.86 -8.86
C TRP A 254 7.41 9.24 -8.17
N SER A 255 8.48 9.42 -8.92
CA SER A 255 9.70 10.02 -8.42
C SER A 255 10.27 11.06 -9.37
N ILE A 256 10.94 12.06 -8.81
CA ILE A 256 11.67 13.08 -9.54
C ILE A 256 13.03 13.24 -8.87
N ALA A 257 14.09 13.06 -9.65
CA ALA A 257 15.46 13.11 -9.17
C ALA A 257 16.33 14.04 -10.06
N PRO A 258 16.36 15.35 -9.80
CA PRO A 258 17.28 16.27 -10.47
C PRO A 258 18.70 16.13 -9.91
N THR A 259 19.68 16.20 -10.81
CA THR A 259 21.11 16.26 -10.50
C THR A 259 21.73 17.44 -11.24
N LEU A 260 22.28 18.37 -10.49
CA LEU A 260 22.96 19.56 -10.99
C LEU A 260 24.46 19.41 -10.80
N ARG A 261 25.22 19.53 -11.87
CA ARG A 261 26.69 19.48 -11.87
C ARG A 261 27.25 20.89 -12.19
N LEU A 262 28.17 21.34 -11.37
CA LEU A 262 28.76 22.67 -11.39
C LEU A 262 30.29 22.56 -11.31
N LEU A 263 30.97 23.68 -11.58
CA LEU A 263 32.41 23.82 -11.40
C LEU A 263 33.19 22.72 -12.15
N GLN A 264 32.92 22.52 -13.42
CA GLN A 264 33.56 21.48 -14.24
C GLN A 264 33.36 20.06 -13.61
N ASN A 265 32.14 19.78 -13.18
CA ASN A 265 31.74 18.55 -12.55
C ASN A 265 32.37 18.29 -11.14
N GLN A 266 33.00 19.30 -10.54
CA GLN A 266 33.56 19.18 -9.20
C GLN A 266 32.47 19.21 -8.10
N LEU A 267 31.39 19.94 -8.32
CA LEU A 267 30.27 20.03 -7.41
C LEU A 267 29.02 19.41 -8.05
N GLU A 268 28.49 18.40 -7.39
CA GLU A 268 27.23 17.78 -7.73
C GLU A 268 26.23 18.03 -6.61
N ILE A 269 25.03 18.50 -6.96
CA ILE A 269 23.91 18.70 -6.05
C ILE A 269 22.76 17.86 -6.59
N TYR A 270 22.14 17.07 -5.73
CA TYR A 270 21.04 16.21 -6.12
C TYR A 270 19.89 16.25 -5.11
N ALA A 271 18.72 15.91 -5.58
CA ALA A 271 17.55 15.74 -4.75
C ALA A 271 16.73 14.56 -5.24
N LEU A 272 15.93 13.97 -4.36
CA LEU A 272 14.93 12.95 -4.67
C LEU A 272 13.61 13.35 -4.00
N ALA A 273 12.58 13.49 -4.80
CA ALA A 273 11.21 13.63 -4.32
C ALA A 273 10.36 12.46 -4.82
N GLU A 274 9.52 11.94 -3.94
CA GLU A 274 8.61 10.82 -4.24
C GLU A 274 7.18 11.16 -3.86
N GLY A 275 6.25 10.72 -4.70
CA GLY A 275 4.81 10.83 -4.50
C GLY A 275 4.12 9.47 -4.57
N SER A 276 3.07 9.32 -3.79
CA SER A 276 2.26 8.10 -3.71
C SER A 276 0.79 8.49 -3.68
N TYR A 277 -0.04 7.78 -4.45
CA TYR A 277 -1.46 8.07 -4.60
C TYR A 277 -2.32 6.81 -4.65
N GLY A 278 -3.57 6.96 -4.21
CA GLY A 278 -4.57 5.90 -4.27
C GLY A 278 -4.50 4.92 -3.10
N ARG A 279 -3.67 5.18 -2.10
CA ARG A 279 -3.53 4.35 -0.90
C ARG A 279 -4.41 4.83 0.23
N TRP A 280 -5.05 3.88 0.90
CA TRP A 280 -5.78 4.13 2.13
C TRP A 280 -5.22 3.31 3.29
N LEU A 281 -5.24 3.90 4.46
CA LEU A 281 -4.77 3.29 5.70
C LEU A 281 -5.79 3.44 6.82
N ALA A 282 -5.73 2.52 7.77
CA ALA A 282 -6.46 2.57 9.02
C ALA A 282 -5.54 2.99 10.17
N ASN A 283 -5.97 3.96 10.96
CA ASN A 283 -5.27 4.38 12.17
C ASN A 283 -5.89 3.67 13.38
N ILE A 284 -5.23 2.63 13.86
CA ILE A 284 -5.72 1.83 15.00
C ILE A 284 -5.82 2.67 16.28
N ASP A 285 -4.95 3.63 16.48
CA ASP A 285 -5.03 4.52 17.66
C ASP A 285 -6.30 5.36 17.66
N ALA A 286 -6.77 5.79 16.50
CA ALA A 286 -8.03 6.50 16.41
C ALA A 286 -9.21 5.58 16.73
N ASP A 287 -9.18 4.35 16.24
CA ASP A 287 -10.17 3.33 16.56
C ASP A 287 -10.14 2.99 18.06
N ALA A 288 -8.96 2.80 18.64
CA ALA A 288 -8.79 2.51 20.06
C ALA A 288 -9.25 3.68 20.95
N ARG A 289 -8.96 4.92 20.57
CA ARG A 289 -9.40 6.11 21.30
C ARG A 289 -10.90 6.32 21.24
N GLY A 290 -11.50 6.03 20.08
CA GLY A 290 -12.95 6.06 19.93
C GLY A 290 -13.67 5.03 20.80
N THR A 291 -12.97 3.97 21.21
CA THR A 291 -13.53 2.89 22.02
C THR A 291 -13.21 2.99 23.52
N SER A 292 -12.24 3.81 23.89
CA SER A 292 -11.81 3.97 25.27
C SER A 292 -12.58 5.10 25.94
N SER A 293 -13.25 4.79 27.04
CA SER A 293 -13.92 5.80 27.90
C SER A 293 -12.95 6.80 28.55
N LEU A 294 -11.65 6.55 28.42
CA LEU A 294 -10.59 7.39 29.01
C LEU A 294 -9.93 8.32 27.99
N SER A 295 -10.29 8.24 26.72
CA SER A 295 -9.68 9.10 25.71
C SER A 295 -10.23 10.52 25.76
N ASN A 296 -9.38 11.51 25.51
CA ASN A 296 -9.79 12.91 25.35
C ASN A 296 -10.82 13.11 24.22
N TYR A 297 -10.93 12.15 23.37
CA TYR A 297 -11.87 12.09 22.29
C TYR A 297 -13.27 11.80 22.82
N VAL A 298 -13.36 10.88 23.76
CA VAL A 298 -14.59 10.56 24.47
C VAL A 298 -14.89 11.58 25.57
N THR A 299 -13.88 12.18 26.20
CA THR A 299 -14.08 13.27 27.17
C THR A 299 -14.58 14.54 26.51
N GLY A 300 -14.19 14.81 25.27
CA GLY A 300 -14.87 15.82 24.47
C GLY A 300 -16.34 15.46 24.24
N SER A 301 -16.66 14.19 24.15
CA SER A 301 -18.00 13.67 23.94
C SER A 301 -18.86 13.63 25.21
N ASN A 302 -18.29 13.77 26.37
CA ASN A 302 -19.06 13.97 27.61
C ASN A 302 -19.59 15.40 27.74
N SER A 303 -19.23 16.31 26.85
CA SER A 303 -19.92 17.59 26.75
C SER A 303 -21.32 17.36 26.20
N ARG A 304 -22.27 18.14 26.66
CA ARG A 304 -23.66 18.11 26.19
C ARG A 304 -23.77 18.21 24.68
N GLN A 305 -22.86 18.94 24.08
CA GLN A 305 -22.79 19.15 22.64
C GLN A 305 -22.30 17.93 21.90
N SER A 306 -21.34 17.21 22.43
CA SER A 306 -20.87 15.96 21.86
C SER A 306 -21.86 14.84 21.98
N SER A 307 -22.59 14.74 23.08
CA SER A 307 -23.59 13.69 23.26
C SER A 307 -24.75 13.80 22.28
N ILE A 308 -24.97 14.99 21.74
CA ILE A 308 -26.02 15.21 20.73
C ILE A 308 -25.50 14.91 19.32
N PHE A 309 -24.22 15.19 19.07
CA PHE A 309 -23.72 15.17 17.71
C PHE A 309 -22.84 14.03 17.37
N THR A 310 -22.35 13.39 18.45
CA THR A 310 -21.36 12.58 18.11
C THR A 310 -21.32 11.45 18.76
N ASP A 311 -21.81 11.60 19.70
CA ASP A 311 -20.72 11.14 19.56
C ASP A 311 -20.06 10.57 20.65
N GLY A 312 -20.40 10.71 21.88
CA GLY A 312 -20.17 9.82 22.94
C GLY A 312 -20.82 8.47 22.66
N ASN A 313 -21.99 8.54 22.10
CA ASN A 313 -22.68 7.36 21.63
C ASN A 313 -22.21 6.93 20.26
N TRP A 314 -21.74 7.84 19.46
CA TRP A 314 -21.25 7.57 18.12
C TRP A 314 -19.90 6.92 18.09
N TYR A 315 -19.04 7.29 18.98
CA TYR A 315 -17.71 6.75 19.10
C TYR A 315 -17.54 5.79 20.27
N GLY A 316 -18.45 5.81 21.22
CA GLY A 316 -18.38 4.99 22.41
C GLY A 316 -19.19 3.69 22.34
N SER A 317 -20.18 3.58 21.46
CA SER A 317 -20.91 2.35 21.34
C SER A 317 -20.19 1.33 20.47
N ARG A 318 -20.30 0.08 20.86
CA ARG A 318 -19.65 -1.03 20.16
C ARG A 318 -20.13 -1.20 18.72
N GLN A 319 -21.40 -0.88 18.49
CA GLN A 319 -22.00 -0.94 17.16
C GLN A 319 -21.38 0.09 16.21
N GLN A 320 -20.97 1.21 16.72
CA GLN A 320 -20.41 2.27 15.92
C GLN A 320 -18.94 2.09 15.61
N ARG A 321 -18.26 1.25 16.38
CA ARG A 321 -16.94 0.78 16.02
C ARG A 321 -16.93 -0.06 14.77
N ASP A 322 -17.99 -0.80 14.58
CA ASP A 322 -18.14 -1.65 13.42
C ASP A 322 -18.36 -0.81 12.17
N GLU A 323 -18.76 0.44 12.32
CA GLU A 323 -18.81 1.41 11.26
C GLU A 323 -17.41 1.83 10.77
N ARG A 324 -16.37 1.54 11.55
CA ARG A 324 -14.94 1.62 11.19
C ARG A 324 -14.55 2.87 10.40
N TYR A 325 -15.31 3.93 10.63
CA TYR A 325 -15.19 5.16 9.87
C TYR A 325 -14.12 6.09 10.40
N THR A 326 -13.98 6.12 11.70
CA THR A 326 -12.91 6.85 12.37
C THR A 326 -11.60 6.14 12.14
N GLY A 327 -10.57 6.91 11.85
CA GLY A 327 -9.26 6.34 11.65
C GLY A 327 -8.92 5.90 10.24
N ARG A 328 -9.85 6.00 9.29
CA ARG A 328 -9.55 5.74 7.87
C ARG A 328 -9.16 7.02 7.17
N TYR A 329 -8.06 6.98 6.41
CA TYR A 329 -7.56 8.16 5.71
C TYR A 329 -6.84 7.81 4.42
N SER A 330 -6.88 8.76 3.48
CA SER A 330 -6.04 8.68 2.28
C SER A 330 -4.60 8.98 2.65
N ALA A 331 -3.71 8.10 2.27
CA ALA A 331 -2.27 8.22 2.49
C ALA A 331 -1.53 8.82 1.28
N ASP A 332 -2.22 9.59 0.47
CA ASP A 332 -1.61 10.28 -0.67
C ASP A 332 -0.65 11.38 -0.19
N PHE A 333 0.54 11.41 -0.77
CA PHE A 333 1.57 12.37 -0.37
C PHE A 333 2.61 12.65 -1.46
N TRP A 334 3.39 13.72 -1.24
CA TRP A 334 4.70 13.98 -1.82
C TRP A 334 5.71 14.27 -0.70
N LYS A 335 6.85 13.61 -0.75
CA LYS A 335 7.96 13.80 0.20
C LYS A 335 9.26 14.12 -0.53
N LEU A 336 10.02 15.05 0.01
CA LEU A 336 11.42 15.23 -0.33
C LEU A 336 12.23 14.21 0.48
N ARG A 337 12.67 13.15 -0.20
CA ARG A 337 13.35 12.00 0.41
C ARG A 337 14.77 12.30 0.76
N GLU A 338 15.46 12.94 -0.17
CA GLU A 338 16.87 13.20 -0.02
C GLU A 338 17.24 14.50 -0.71
N VAL A 339 18.16 15.22 -0.10
CA VAL A 339 18.93 16.32 -0.72
C VAL A 339 20.37 16.10 -0.33
N GLY A 340 21.27 16.19 -1.30
CA GLY A 340 22.68 16.02 -1.04
C GLY A 340 23.56 16.83 -1.96
N ALA A 341 24.80 16.97 -1.55
CA ALA A 341 25.86 17.57 -2.36
C ALA A 341 27.13 16.74 -2.21
N ARG A 342 27.87 16.67 -3.30
CA ARG A 342 29.19 16.04 -3.36
C ARG A 342 30.17 17.00 -4.01
N TYR A 343 31.27 17.26 -3.34
CA TYR A 343 32.37 18.08 -3.84
C TYR A 343 33.63 17.25 -4.04
N GLN A 344 34.13 17.24 -5.26
CA GLN A 344 35.39 16.61 -5.60
C GLN A 344 36.49 17.66 -5.49
N ILE A 345 37.45 17.42 -4.61
CA ILE A 345 38.55 18.34 -4.38
C ILE A 345 39.47 18.32 -5.62
N PRO A 346 39.78 19.48 -6.21
CA PRO A 346 40.65 19.57 -7.41
C PRO A 346 42.00 18.92 -7.16
N GLN A 347 42.55 18.24 -8.17
CA GLN A 347 43.86 17.59 -8.10
C GLN A 347 44.98 18.58 -7.78
N SER A 348 44.86 19.83 -8.24
CA SER A 348 45.83 20.89 -7.94
C SER A 348 45.99 21.18 -6.44
N ALA A 349 44.96 20.95 -5.65
CA ALA A 349 45.01 21.13 -4.20
C ALA A 349 45.56 19.88 -3.48
N LEU A 350 45.50 18.69 -4.10
CA LEU A 350 45.86 17.43 -3.53
C LEU A 350 47.33 17.00 -3.82
N ALA A 351 47.86 17.50 -4.92
CA ALA A 351 49.18 17.07 -5.44
C ALA A 351 50.33 17.23 -4.44
N SER A 352 50.27 18.28 -3.61
CA SER A 352 51.31 18.52 -2.60
C SER A 352 51.19 17.59 -1.38
N LEU A 353 50.07 16.89 -1.24
CA LEU A 353 49.78 16.02 -0.11
C LEU A 353 49.97 14.53 -0.43
N GLY A 354 50.33 14.19 -1.68
CA GLY A 354 50.46 12.80 -2.11
C GLY A 354 49.13 12.04 -2.15
N ILE A 355 48.01 12.79 -2.32
CA ILE A 355 46.66 12.27 -2.40
C ILE A 355 46.22 12.25 -3.86
N ASP A 356 45.79 11.10 -4.35
CA ASP A 356 45.34 10.93 -5.71
C ASP A 356 43.92 11.55 -5.92
N ARG A 357 43.01 11.27 -5.02
CA ARG A 357 41.64 11.79 -5.09
C ARG A 357 41.08 12.03 -3.69
N ALA A 358 40.31 13.09 -3.54
CA ALA A 358 39.55 13.34 -2.34
C ALA A 358 38.17 13.93 -2.68
N SER A 359 37.14 13.50 -1.97
CA SER A 359 35.79 14.06 -2.09
C SER A 359 35.11 14.14 -0.73
N VAL A 360 34.28 15.16 -0.59
CA VAL A 360 33.39 15.34 0.56
C VAL A 360 31.95 15.26 0.05
N SER A 361 31.12 14.50 0.69
CA SER A 361 29.69 14.46 0.42
C SER A 361 28.89 14.64 1.71
N ALA A 362 27.79 15.33 1.59
CA ALA A 362 26.82 15.53 2.65
C ALA A 362 25.41 15.30 2.10
N SER A 363 24.58 14.57 2.83
CA SER A 363 23.18 14.39 2.46
C SER A 363 22.27 14.40 3.70
N MET A 364 21.04 14.76 3.45
CA MET A 364 19.95 14.68 4.43
C MET A 364 18.85 13.83 3.84
N THR A 365 18.41 12.83 4.59
CA THR A 365 17.31 11.94 4.23
C THR A 365 16.06 12.23 5.06
N ASN A 366 14.88 11.86 4.56
CA ASN A 366 13.58 12.16 5.16
C ASN A 366 13.39 13.67 5.43
N VAL A 367 13.74 14.49 4.45
CA VAL A 367 13.91 15.93 4.60
C VAL A 367 12.59 16.62 4.95
N TRP A 368 11.55 16.35 4.18
CA TRP A 368 10.29 17.07 4.35
C TRP A 368 9.11 16.41 3.63
N THR A 369 7.91 16.49 4.24
CA THR A 369 6.65 16.21 3.57
C THR A 369 6.18 17.46 2.84
N ILE A 370 6.35 17.49 1.53
CA ILE A 370 5.98 18.61 0.66
C ILE A 370 4.46 18.81 0.70
N TRP A 371 3.75 17.73 0.56
CA TRP A 371 2.28 17.71 0.51
C TRP A 371 1.74 16.38 0.97
N ARG A 372 0.55 16.37 1.56
CA ARG A 372 -0.29 15.21 1.77
C ARG A 372 -1.77 15.58 1.73
N LYS A 373 -2.59 14.66 1.26
CA LYS A 373 -4.03 14.87 1.07
C LYS A 373 -4.77 15.07 2.39
N GLN A 374 -4.41 14.31 3.40
CA GLN A 374 -5.02 14.40 4.72
C GLN A 374 -3.98 14.53 5.82
N TRP A 375 -4.17 15.51 6.70
CA TRP A 375 -3.37 15.72 7.91
C TRP A 375 -4.05 15.17 9.15
N ARG A 376 -5.32 14.92 9.04
CA ARG A 376 -6.17 14.33 10.07
C ARG A 376 -7.08 13.32 9.43
N ASP A 377 -7.39 12.26 10.16
CA ASP A 377 -8.41 11.32 9.75
C ASP A 377 -9.81 11.97 9.79
N ARG A 378 -10.80 11.24 9.40
CA ARG A 378 -12.18 11.74 9.42
C ARG A 378 -12.73 11.92 10.83
N GLY A 379 -12.16 11.24 11.81
CA GLY A 379 -12.38 11.49 13.24
C GLY A 379 -11.63 12.70 13.80
N ASN A 380 -10.98 13.50 12.93
CA ASN A 380 -10.19 14.68 13.28
C ASN A 380 -8.93 14.39 14.13
N VAL A 381 -8.51 13.14 14.20
CA VAL A 381 -7.26 12.72 14.84
C VAL A 381 -6.09 13.01 13.91
N ARG A 382 -5.02 13.55 14.47
CA ARG A 382 -3.81 13.83 13.69
C ARG A 382 -3.16 12.53 13.21
N ILE A 383 -2.89 12.46 11.92
CA ILE A 383 -2.13 11.38 11.30
C ILE A 383 -0.64 11.69 11.51
N PRO A 384 0.13 10.83 12.20
CA PRO A 384 1.54 11.10 12.49
C PRO A 384 2.38 11.09 11.22
N ASP A 385 2.35 9.99 10.48
CA ASP A 385 3.00 9.84 9.18
C ASP A 385 2.16 8.95 8.28
N VAL A 386 2.23 9.17 6.96
CA VAL A 386 1.48 8.40 5.97
C VAL A 386 2.17 7.07 5.59
N GLU A 387 3.40 6.87 6.03
CA GLU A 387 4.19 5.68 5.71
C GLU A 387 4.43 4.76 6.90
N THR A 388 4.09 5.23 8.10
CA THR A 388 4.21 4.42 9.30
C THR A 388 3.17 3.31 9.25
N VAL A 389 3.62 2.07 9.12
CA VAL A 389 2.78 0.87 9.12
C VAL A 389 3.01 0.14 10.43
N ALA A 390 1.93 -0.34 11.05
CA ALA A 390 2.01 -1.05 12.31
C ALA A 390 2.87 -2.32 12.19
N ALA A 391 3.90 -2.40 13.01
CA ALA A 391 4.75 -3.58 13.10
C ALA A 391 4.02 -4.82 13.69
N TYR A 392 2.84 -4.62 14.24
CA TYR A 392 2.11 -5.66 14.96
C TYR A 392 1.09 -6.42 14.13
N SER A 393 0.68 -5.91 12.98
CA SER A 393 -0.22 -6.65 12.11
C SER A 393 0.53 -7.10 10.89
N ASN A 394 0.39 -8.36 10.53
CA ASN A 394 0.76 -8.84 9.21
C ASN A 394 -0.11 -8.19 8.11
N GLU A 395 -0.92 -7.22 8.47
CA GLU A 395 -1.82 -6.50 7.60
C GLU A 395 -1.20 -5.16 7.19
N PRO A 396 -0.88 -4.97 5.91
CA PRO A 396 -0.18 -3.79 5.40
C PRO A 396 -1.02 -2.50 5.41
N ASN A 397 -2.24 -2.57 5.88
CA ASN A 397 -3.25 -1.51 5.83
C ASN A 397 -3.47 -0.77 7.16
N PHE A 398 -2.74 -1.12 8.21
CA PHE A 398 -2.86 -0.48 9.51
C PHE A 398 -1.66 0.39 9.87
N THR A 399 -1.92 1.50 10.55
CA THR A 399 -0.90 2.33 11.20
C THR A 399 -1.19 2.44 12.69
N TYR A 400 -0.13 2.48 13.47
CA TYR A 400 -0.19 2.81 14.90
C TYR A 400 0.23 4.25 15.13
N GLY A 401 -0.52 4.98 15.95
CA GLY A 401 -0.16 6.35 16.35
C GLY A 401 1.02 6.42 17.32
N GLY A 402 1.46 5.29 17.86
CA GLY A 402 2.63 5.20 18.73
C GLY A 402 3.96 4.98 18.00
N GLU A 403 3.94 4.79 16.70
CA GLU A 403 5.16 4.63 15.92
C GLU A 403 5.75 5.99 15.55
N PHE A 404 7.07 6.07 15.62
CA PHE A 404 7.77 7.29 15.26
C PHE A 404 7.83 7.43 13.74
N PRO A 405 7.53 8.62 13.20
CA PRO A 405 7.78 8.90 11.78
C PRO A 405 9.27 8.74 11.48
N GLY A 406 9.57 8.41 10.24
CA GLY A 406 10.97 8.35 9.79
C GLY A 406 11.71 9.63 10.16
N ILE A 407 12.77 9.49 10.93
CA ILE A 407 13.56 10.62 11.42
C ILE A 407 14.41 11.17 10.26
N ALA A 408 14.51 12.49 10.15
CA ALA A 408 15.47 13.11 9.28
C ALA A 408 16.89 12.77 9.75
N ALA A 409 17.72 12.23 8.85
CA ALA A 409 19.08 11.86 9.15
C ALA A 409 20.04 12.68 8.28
N PHE A 410 21.10 13.19 8.90
CA PHE A 410 22.19 13.86 8.20
C PHE A 410 23.40 12.93 8.14
N ASN A 411 23.95 12.78 6.92
CA ASN A 411 25.10 11.97 6.66
C ASN A 411 26.21 12.83 6.05
N MET A 412 27.45 12.64 6.50
CA MET A 412 28.61 13.26 5.92
C MET A 412 29.69 12.19 5.71
N ASN A 413 30.27 12.19 4.50
CA ASN A 413 31.32 11.25 4.15
C ASN A 413 32.51 12.00 3.55
N VAL A 414 33.70 11.58 3.94
CA VAL A 414 34.97 12.00 3.34
C VAL A 414 35.64 10.77 2.77
N ARG A 415 35.97 10.81 1.46
CA ARG A 415 36.69 9.74 0.79
C ARG A 415 38.03 10.27 0.33
N VAL A 416 39.10 9.56 0.66
CA VAL A 416 40.47 9.86 0.25
C VAL A 416 41.10 8.63 -0.38
N SER A 417 41.79 8.81 -1.49
CA SER A 417 42.57 7.75 -2.17
C SER A 417 44.00 8.25 -2.36
N PHE A 418 44.95 7.37 -2.03
CA PHE A 418 46.40 7.59 -2.09
C PHE A 418 47.01 6.80 -3.22
#